data_2c18fde88e02c4a251e9317b21873dfc
#
_entry.id   2c18fde88e02c4a251e9317b21873dfc
#
_cell.length_a   1.000
_cell.length_b   1.000
_cell.length_c   1.000
_cell.angle_alpha   90.00
_cell.angle_beta   90.00
_cell.angle_gamma   90.00
#
_symmetry.space_group_name_H-M   'P 1'
#
loop_
_entity.id
_entity.type
_entity.pdbx_description
1 polymer ?
#
loop_
_entity_poly.entity_id
_entity_poly.type
_entity_poly.pdbx_seq_one_letter_code
_entity_poly.pdbx_strand_id
1 'polypeptide(L)'
;TFAVAFITDSMVSNLKPIFKDLSRRGIKGRILTSTYLYFNQPAVFQELLKIPNIEVKIAEVDGFHQKGYIFQHQGYQTIIIGSANLTTNALMRNYEWSLRINSLDSGDIVDQVRSNVELEWKNASNLTNEWITSYSFTYKKNYKKSLQHQELDSENDTRFIKPNQMQKDALEQLRLLREKGKQRGLIISATGTGKTYLGAFDVKSTNPKKMLFLAH
;
A
#
# COMPACT_ATOMS: atom_id res chain seq x y z
N THR A 1 -11.46 4.66 -12.16
CA THR A 1 -11.72 5.48 -10.96
C THR A 1 -11.46 4.65 -9.72
N PHE A 2 -10.77 5.21 -8.74
CA PHE A 2 -10.60 4.61 -7.41
C PHE A 2 -11.31 5.50 -6.39
N ALA A 3 -12.14 4.92 -5.53
CA ALA A 3 -12.77 5.59 -4.39
C ALA A 3 -12.27 4.86 -3.13
N VAL A 4 -11.25 5.42 -2.47
CA VAL A 4 -10.52 4.73 -1.39
C VAL A 4 -10.19 5.68 -0.25
N ALA A 5 -10.50 5.26 0.98
CA ALA A 5 -10.27 6.11 2.15
C ALA A 5 -8.78 6.30 2.44
N PHE A 6 -8.01 5.22 2.42
CA PHE A 6 -6.62 5.20 2.85
C PHE A 6 -5.68 4.87 1.70
N ILE A 7 -4.62 5.67 1.58
CA ILE A 7 -3.58 5.53 0.57
C ILE A 7 -2.22 5.68 1.26
N THR A 8 -1.26 4.84 0.88
CA THR A 8 0.10 4.93 1.41
C THR A 8 1.11 5.35 0.35
N ASP A 9 2.20 5.97 0.79
CA ASP A 9 3.27 6.45 -0.08
C ASP A 9 3.93 5.31 -0.86
N SER A 10 4.17 4.18 -0.21
CA SER A 10 4.75 3.00 -0.85
C SER A 10 3.85 2.44 -1.95
N MET A 11 2.50 2.44 -1.73
CA MET A 11 1.58 2.00 -2.78
C MET A 11 1.53 2.99 -3.94
N VAL A 12 1.53 4.30 -3.68
CA VAL A 12 1.64 5.31 -4.75
C VAL A 12 2.93 5.08 -5.55
N SER A 13 4.04 4.83 -4.87
CA SER A 13 5.33 4.56 -5.50
C SER A 13 5.30 3.31 -6.37
N ASN A 14 4.65 2.24 -5.91
CA ASN A 14 4.47 1.00 -6.67
C ASN A 14 3.58 1.19 -7.91
N LEU A 15 2.60 2.08 -7.85
CA LEU A 15 1.68 2.35 -8.96
C LEU A 15 2.23 3.36 -9.98
N LYS A 16 3.21 4.19 -9.64
CA LYS A 16 3.78 5.19 -10.56
C LYS A 16 4.20 4.63 -11.92
N PRO A 17 4.89 3.48 -12.02
CA PRO A 17 5.24 2.90 -13.32
C PRO A 17 4.00 2.55 -14.16
N ILE A 18 2.96 2.03 -13.51
CA ILE A 18 1.68 1.68 -14.16
C ILE A 18 0.97 2.95 -14.65
N PHE A 19 0.86 3.97 -13.81
CA PHE A 19 0.25 5.25 -14.21
C PHE A 19 1.01 5.93 -15.33
N LYS A 20 2.35 5.83 -15.33
CA LYS A 20 3.18 6.34 -16.43
C LYS A 20 2.92 5.61 -17.75
N ASP A 21 2.75 4.28 -17.71
CA ASP A 21 2.38 3.50 -18.90
C ASP A 21 0.98 3.89 -19.41
N LEU A 22 0.00 3.98 -18.50
CA LEU A 22 -1.35 4.44 -18.84
C LEU A 22 -1.35 5.84 -19.44
N SER A 23 -0.53 6.75 -18.91
CA SER A 23 -0.35 8.11 -19.44
C SER A 23 0.16 8.10 -20.88
N ARG A 24 1.17 7.26 -21.19
CA ARG A 24 1.68 7.12 -22.57
C ARG A 24 0.64 6.60 -23.54
N ARG A 25 -0.31 5.81 -23.04
CA ARG A 25 -1.44 5.26 -23.81
C ARG A 25 -2.64 6.21 -23.86
N GLY A 26 -2.51 7.43 -23.34
CA GLY A 26 -3.58 8.43 -23.31
C GLY A 26 -4.71 8.11 -22.32
N ILE A 27 -4.52 7.13 -21.44
CA ILE A 27 -5.52 6.71 -20.46
C ILE A 27 -5.48 7.62 -19.24
N LYS A 28 -6.62 8.21 -18.89
CA LYS A 28 -6.81 9.05 -17.72
C LYS A 28 -7.49 8.29 -16.59
N GLY A 29 -7.25 8.70 -15.36
CA GLY A 29 -7.86 8.12 -14.19
C GLY A 29 -8.29 9.17 -13.16
N ARG A 30 -9.04 8.73 -12.16
CA ARG A 30 -9.52 9.54 -11.06
C ARG A 30 -9.31 8.81 -9.74
N ILE A 31 -8.91 9.55 -8.70
CA ILE A 31 -8.82 9.04 -7.32
C ILE A 31 -9.65 9.96 -6.43
N LEU A 32 -10.66 9.40 -5.79
CA LEU A 32 -11.40 10.02 -4.71
C LEU A 32 -10.91 9.43 -3.40
N THR A 33 -10.41 10.26 -2.51
CA THR A 33 -9.89 9.83 -1.21
C THR A 33 -10.32 10.81 -0.12
N SER A 34 -9.88 10.63 1.12
CA SER A 34 -10.32 11.45 2.24
C SER A 34 -9.21 11.79 3.22
N THR A 35 -9.53 12.63 4.18
CA THR A 35 -8.70 12.91 5.36
C THR A 35 -9.14 12.11 6.59
N TYR A 36 -9.98 11.09 6.38
CA TYR A 36 -10.59 10.33 7.47
C TYR A 36 -9.51 9.79 8.42
N LEU A 37 -9.73 10.02 9.70
CA LEU A 37 -8.81 9.66 10.80
C LEU A 37 -7.38 10.19 10.66
N TYR A 38 -7.13 11.14 9.75
CA TYR A 38 -5.79 11.65 9.42
C TYR A 38 -4.81 10.55 9.02
N PHE A 39 -5.31 9.47 8.41
CA PHE A 39 -4.47 8.35 7.98
C PHE A 39 -3.53 8.78 6.85
N ASN A 40 -4.07 9.43 5.84
CA ASN A 40 -3.31 9.84 4.67
C ASN A 40 -2.33 10.97 5.02
N GLN A 41 -1.04 10.69 4.89
CA GLN A 41 0.00 11.67 5.16
C GLN A 41 0.03 12.76 4.09
N PRO A 42 0.39 14.01 4.41
CA PRO A 42 0.53 15.08 3.41
C PRO A 42 1.46 14.73 2.26
N ALA A 43 2.52 13.95 2.51
CA ALA A 43 3.45 13.47 1.50
C ALA A 43 2.77 12.63 0.41
N VAL A 44 1.79 11.79 0.79
CA VAL A 44 1.01 10.98 -0.15
C VAL A 44 0.29 11.87 -1.16
N PHE A 45 -0.34 12.93 -0.69
CA PHE A 45 -1.04 13.89 -1.56
C PHE A 45 -0.08 14.63 -2.49
N GLN A 46 1.12 14.98 -2.01
CA GLN A 46 2.17 15.58 -2.86
C GLN A 46 2.60 14.63 -3.98
N GLU A 47 2.73 13.33 -3.68
CA GLU A 47 3.09 12.33 -4.68
C GLU A 47 1.97 12.06 -5.68
N LEU A 48 0.72 12.04 -5.24
CA LEU A 48 -0.45 11.91 -6.12
C LEU A 48 -0.58 13.09 -7.07
N LEU A 49 -0.33 14.32 -6.61
CA LEU A 49 -0.42 15.54 -7.42
C LEU A 49 0.60 15.56 -8.58
N LYS A 50 1.70 14.81 -8.46
CA LYS A 50 2.73 14.70 -9.50
C LYS A 50 2.35 13.76 -10.66
N ILE A 51 1.22 13.06 -10.58
CA ILE A 51 0.81 12.07 -11.59
C ILE A 51 -0.11 12.76 -12.60
N PRO A 52 0.37 13.08 -13.82
CA PRO A 52 -0.31 14.03 -14.71
C PRO A 52 -1.61 13.52 -15.34
N ASN A 53 -1.80 12.20 -15.40
CA ASN A 53 -2.98 11.58 -15.99
C ASN A 53 -4.01 11.12 -14.95
N ILE A 54 -3.80 11.42 -13.67
CA ILE A 54 -4.70 11.07 -12.58
C ILE A 54 -5.21 12.34 -11.93
N GLU A 55 -6.50 12.57 -12.00
CA GLU A 55 -7.17 13.63 -11.25
C GLU A 55 -7.48 13.13 -9.84
N VAL A 56 -7.17 13.93 -8.83
CA VAL A 56 -7.37 13.55 -7.42
C VAL A 56 -8.29 14.56 -6.75
N LYS A 57 -9.30 14.05 -6.06
CA LYS A 57 -10.19 14.86 -5.23
C LYS A 57 -10.30 14.29 -3.82
N ILE A 58 -10.65 15.17 -2.90
CA ILE A 58 -10.82 14.87 -1.48
C ILE A 58 -12.31 14.90 -1.15
N ALA A 59 -12.84 13.78 -0.69
CA ALA A 59 -14.23 13.68 -0.26
C ALA A 59 -14.45 14.52 1.02
N GLU A 60 -15.50 15.35 0.99
CA GLU A 60 -15.91 16.21 2.10
C GLU A 60 -16.94 15.54 3.02
N VAL A 61 -17.21 14.26 2.81
CA VAL A 61 -18.17 13.48 3.60
C VAL A 61 -17.50 12.95 4.86
N ASP A 62 -18.08 13.25 6.01
CA ASP A 62 -17.66 12.69 7.29
C ASP A 62 -17.73 11.16 7.27
N GLY A 63 -16.66 10.52 7.75
CA GLY A 63 -16.60 9.06 7.80
C GLY A 63 -16.41 8.37 6.44
N PHE A 64 -15.92 9.08 5.41
CA PHE A 64 -15.62 8.46 4.13
C PHE A 64 -14.63 7.28 4.30
N HIS A 65 -15.13 6.07 4.11
CA HIS A 65 -14.37 4.83 4.33
C HIS A 65 -14.56 3.82 3.20
N GLN A 66 -14.71 4.31 1.97
CA GLN A 66 -14.92 3.48 0.79
C GLN A 66 -13.64 2.75 0.35
N LYS A 67 -13.83 1.61 -0.30
CA LYS A 67 -12.80 0.83 -0.99
C LYS A 67 -13.41 0.25 -2.25
N GLY A 68 -13.42 1.08 -3.29
CA GLY A 68 -13.99 0.74 -4.60
C GLY A 68 -13.01 1.08 -5.73
N TYR A 69 -12.87 0.15 -6.66
CA TYR A 69 -12.02 0.28 -7.82
C TYR A 69 -12.85 0.01 -9.08
N ILE A 70 -12.94 0.98 -9.97
CA ILE A 70 -13.73 0.92 -11.19
C ILE A 70 -12.82 1.05 -12.39
N PHE A 71 -12.82 0.05 -13.25
CA PHE A 71 -12.05 0.00 -14.49
C PHE A 71 -13.00 0.00 -15.67
N GLN A 72 -12.89 1.04 -16.50
CA GLN A 72 -13.64 1.16 -17.73
C GLN A 72 -12.94 0.41 -18.86
N HIS A 73 -13.66 -0.42 -19.55
CA HIS A 73 -13.23 -1.12 -20.77
C HIS A 73 -14.12 -0.72 -21.94
N GLN A 74 -13.84 -1.24 -23.11
CA GLN A 74 -14.74 -1.09 -24.27
C GLN A 74 -15.99 -1.95 -24.07
N GLY A 75 -17.15 -1.30 -23.82
CA GLY A 75 -18.45 -1.96 -23.73
C GLY A 75 -18.77 -2.62 -22.37
N TYR A 76 -17.85 -2.59 -21.40
CA TYR A 76 -18.10 -3.12 -20.07
C TYR A 76 -17.25 -2.44 -19.01
N GLN A 77 -17.61 -2.64 -17.76
CA GLN A 77 -16.86 -2.18 -16.62
C GLN A 77 -16.51 -3.33 -15.67
N THR A 78 -15.33 -3.27 -15.07
CA THR A 78 -14.96 -4.11 -13.93
C THR A 78 -15.02 -3.25 -12.68
N ILE A 79 -15.80 -3.69 -11.70
CA ILE A 79 -15.92 -3.06 -10.39
C ILE A 79 -15.40 -4.02 -9.35
N ILE A 80 -14.52 -3.54 -8.47
CA ILE A 80 -14.03 -4.29 -7.31
C ILE A 80 -14.40 -3.50 -6.07
N ILE A 81 -15.17 -4.12 -5.18
CA ILE A 81 -15.59 -3.54 -3.90
C ILE A 81 -15.21 -4.52 -2.79
N GLY A 82 -14.65 -4.02 -1.71
CA GLY A 82 -14.23 -4.87 -0.61
C GLY A 82 -13.70 -4.12 0.59
N SER A 83 -12.85 -4.78 1.37
CA SER A 83 -12.20 -4.20 2.55
C SER A 83 -10.84 -3.56 2.24
N ALA A 84 -10.23 -3.87 1.09
CA ALA A 84 -8.88 -3.47 0.75
C ALA A 84 -8.75 -1.97 0.42
N ASN A 85 -8.00 -1.24 1.23
CA ASN A 85 -7.54 0.12 0.95
C ASN A 85 -6.41 0.13 -0.09
N LEU A 86 -6.05 1.31 -0.60
CA LEU A 86 -4.92 1.48 -1.53
C LEU A 86 -3.60 1.55 -0.73
N THR A 87 -3.32 0.48 0.00
CA THR A 87 -2.13 0.32 0.82
C THR A 87 -1.40 -0.96 0.46
N THR A 88 -0.09 -1.00 0.65
CA THR A 88 0.71 -2.21 0.35
C THR A 88 0.27 -3.38 1.21
N ASN A 89 -0.09 -3.15 2.46
CA ASN A 89 -0.56 -4.22 3.33
C ASN A 89 -1.89 -4.79 2.84
N ALA A 90 -2.88 -3.94 2.56
CA ALA A 90 -4.19 -4.39 2.11
C ALA A 90 -4.13 -5.15 0.78
N LEU A 91 -3.32 -4.68 -0.18
CA LEU A 91 -3.29 -5.28 -1.51
C LEU A 91 -2.30 -6.44 -1.69
N MET A 92 -1.30 -6.58 -0.79
CA MET A 92 -0.21 -7.55 -0.98
C MET A 92 0.01 -8.50 0.19
N ARG A 93 -0.53 -8.22 1.39
CA ARG A 93 -0.21 -8.97 2.61
C ARG A 93 -1.40 -9.44 3.41
N ASN A 94 -2.41 -8.59 3.57
CA ASN A 94 -3.57 -8.88 4.39
C ASN A 94 -4.53 -9.85 3.67
N TYR A 95 -5.32 -10.56 4.46
CA TYR A 95 -6.48 -11.29 3.97
C TYR A 95 -7.65 -10.31 3.86
N GLU A 96 -7.95 -9.91 2.63
CA GLU A 96 -9.01 -8.95 2.33
C GLU A 96 -10.13 -9.61 1.55
N TRP A 97 -11.35 -9.25 1.86
CA TRP A 97 -12.51 -9.68 1.07
C TRP A 97 -12.80 -8.67 -0.03
N SER A 98 -12.89 -9.16 -1.27
CA SER A 98 -13.22 -8.33 -2.41
C SER A 98 -14.18 -9.06 -3.34
N LEU A 99 -15.23 -8.36 -3.76
CA LEU A 99 -16.15 -8.80 -4.79
C LEU A 99 -15.76 -8.12 -6.11
N ARG A 100 -15.47 -8.92 -7.13
CA ARG A 100 -15.27 -8.44 -8.49
C ARG A 100 -16.52 -8.69 -9.32
N ILE A 101 -17.01 -7.64 -9.93
CA ILE A 101 -18.18 -7.64 -10.82
C ILE A 101 -17.73 -7.17 -12.19
N ASN A 102 -18.08 -7.91 -13.24
CA ASN A 102 -18.00 -7.44 -14.62
C ASN A 102 -19.42 -7.24 -15.11
N SER A 103 -19.73 -6.07 -15.60
CA SER A 103 -21.07 -5.72 -16.11
C SER A 103 -20.96 -4.88 -17.36
N LEU A 104 -21.94 -4.98 -18.21
CA LEU A 104 -22.09 -4.05 -19.35
C LEU A 104 -22.25 -2.61 -18.84
N ASP A 105 -21.90 -1.63 -19.68
CA ASP A 105 -21.97 -0.21 -19.33
C ASP A 105 -23.38 0.27 -18.93
N SER A 106 -24.42 -0.44 -19.36
CA SER A 106 -25.83 -0.18 -19.05
C SER A 106 -26.41 -1.08 -17.95
N GLY A 107 -25.55 -1.78 -17.19
CA GLY A 107 -26.02 -2.66 -16.12
C GLY A 107 -26.41 -1.88 -14.85
N ASP A 108 -27.49 -2.26 -14.20
CA ASP A 108 -28.03 -1.59 -12.99
C ASP A 108 -27.00 -1.41 -11.90
N ILE A 109 -26.14 -2.42 -11.65
CA ILE A 109 -25.10 -2.34 -10.63
C ILE A 109 -24.06 -1.27 -11.00
N VAL A 110 -23.67 -1.21 -12.27
CA VAL A 110 -22.73 -0.20 -12.78
C VAL A 110 -23.33 1.20 -12.60
N ASP A 111 -24.59 1.37 -12.97
CA ASP A 111 -25.27 2.66 -12.87
C ASP A 111 -25.40 3.14 -11.42
N GLN A 112 -25.71 2.24 -10.48
CA GLN A 112 -25.77 2.56 -9.06
C GLN A 112 -24.41 2.98 -8.51
N VAL A 113 -23.35 2.19 -8.76
CA VAL A 113 -22.01 2.48 -8.27
C VAL A 113 -21.47 3.77 -8.89
N ARG A 114 -21.64 3.93 -10.21
CA ARG A 114 -21.21 5.13 -10.93
C ARG A 114 -21.94 6.38 -10.42
N SER A 115 -23.24 6.33 -10.26
CA SER A 115 -24.04 7.47 -9.80
C SER A 115 -23.60 7.94 -8.41
N ASN A 116 -23.34 7.00 -7.49
CA ASN A 116 -22.86 7.33 -6.16
C ASN A 116 -21.45 7.97 -6.21
N VAL A 117 -20.53 7.37 -6.97
CA VAL A 117 -19.18 7.92 -7.10
C VAL A 117 -19.16 9.27 -7.80
N GLU A 118 -20.00 9.49 -8.82
CA GLU A 118 -20.10 10.78 -9.52
C GLU A 118 -20.69 11.86 -8.60
N LEU A 119 -21.68 11.53 -7.78
CA LEU A 119 -22.24 12.45 -6.79
C LEU A 119 -21.17 12.91 -5.79
N GLU A 120 -20.44 11.96 -5.23
CA GLU A 120 -19.35 12.25 -4.30
C GLU A 120 -18.22 13.03 -4.98
N TRP A 121 -17.86 12.64 -6.20
CA TRP A 121 -16.85 13.33 -7.00
C TRP A 121 -17.21 14.79 -7.27
N LYS A 122 -18.48 15.07 -7.57
CA LYS A 122 -18.98 16.42 -7.82
C LYS A 122 -18.86 17.30 -6.58
N ASN A 123 -19.10 16.73 -5.41
CA ASN A 123 -19.08 17.43 -4.13
C ASN A 123 -17.69 17.48 -3.48
N ALA A 124 -16.71 16.82 -4.04
CA ALA A 124 -15.36 16.70 -3.50
C ALA A 124 -14.49 17.91 -3.88
N SER A 125 -13.58 18.28 -2.99
CA SER A 125 -12.59 19.33 -3.21
C SER A 125 -11.45 18.87 -4.09
N ASN A 126 -10.96 19.72 -4.97
CA ASN A 126 -9.78 19.43 -5.79
C ASN A 126 -8.53 19.39 -4.92
N LEU A 127 -7.66 18.41 -5.18
CA LEU A 127 -6.34 18.36 -4.58
C LEU A 127 -5.45 19.45 -5.22
N THR A 128 -4.99 20.42 -4.43
CA THR A 128 -4.07 21.47 -4.85
C THR A 128 -2.93 21.62 -3.85
N ASN A 129 -1.87 22.36 -4.22
CA ASN A 129 -0.77 22.64 -3.30
C ASN A 129 -1.24 23.47 -2.08
N GLU A 130 -2.17 24.39 -2.27
CA GLU A 130 -2.76 25.20 -1.22
C GLU A 130 -3.55 24.31 -0.25
N TRP A 131 -4.34 23.38 -0.78
CA TRP A 131 -5.07 22.41 0.01
C TRP A 131 -4.10 21.54 0.85
N ILE A 132 -3.01 21.01 0.24
CA ILE A 132 -2.01 20.19 0.94
C ILE A 132 -1.34 21.00 2.07
N THR A 133 -1.03 22.26 1.82
CA THR A 133 -0.44 23.15 2.82
C THR A 133 -1.36 23.31 4.02
N SER A 134 -2.62 23.63 3.79
CA SER A 134 -3.64 23.74 4.84
C SER A 134 -3.82 22.44 5.61
N TYR A 135 -3.94 21.33 4.89
CA TYR A 135 -4.07 20.01 5.50
C TYR A 135 -2.85 19.64 6.37
N SER A 136 -1.64 20.02 5.96
CA SER A 136 -0.41 19.73 6.70
C SER A 136 -0.42 20.34 8.11
N PHE A 137 -1.01 21.52 8.31
CA PHE A 137 -1.18 22.11 9.64
C PHE A 137 -2.17 21.31 10.49
N THR A 138 -3.31 20.94 9.91
CA THR A 138 -4.33 20.16 10.60
C THR A 138 -3.81 18.75 10.93
N TYR A 139 -3.08 18.12 10.00
CA TYR A 139 -2.45 16.84 10.19
C TYR A 139 -1.47 16.84 11.37
N LYS A 140 -0.56 17.82 11.44
CA LYS A 140 0.40 17.97 12.55
C LYS A 140 -0.31 18.11 13.90
N LYS A 141 -1.39 18.90 13.97
CA LYS A 141 -2.20 19.07 15.18
C LYS A 141 -2.84 17.76 15.65
N ASN A 142 -3.24 16.89 14.72
CA ASN A 142 -3.92 15.63 14.99
C ASN A 142 -3.00 14.41 14.86
N TYR A 143 -1.70 14.61 14.78
CA TYR A 143 -0.70 13.55 14.52
C TYR A 143 -0.79 12.36 15.50
N LYS A 144 -1.07 12.60 16.79
CA LYS A 144 -1.25 11.53 17.77
C LYS A 144 -2.45 10.62 17.44
N LYS A 145 -3.54 11.18 16.89
CA LYS A 145 -4.69 10.40 16.43
C LYS A 145 -4.33 9.59 15.18
N SER A 146 -3.59 10.20 14.26
CA SER A 146 -3.09 9.53 13.06
C SER A 146 -2.24 8.29 13.39
N LEU A 147 -1.35 8.36 14.38
CA LEU A 147 -0.52 7.23 14.79
C LEU A 147 -1.35 6.04 15.30
N GLN A 148 -2.38 6.28 16.12
CA GLN A 148 -3.24 5.20 16.63
C GLN A 148 -3.97 4.45 15.51
N HIS A 149 -4.31 5.13 14.41
CA HIS A 149 -5.02 4.54 13.28
C HIS A 149 -4.07 3.96 12.22
N GLN A 150 -2.88 4.53 12.09
CA GLN A 150 -1.82 3.97 11.23
C GLN A 150 -1.28 2.64 11.76
N GLU A 151 -1.32 2.38 13.07
CA GLU A 151 -0.97 1.09 13.65
C GLU A 151 -1.90 -0.04 13.21
N LEU A 152 -3.15 0.26 12.90
CA LEU A 152 -4.13 -0.73 12.44
C LEU A 152 -3.94 -1.11 10.95
N ASP A 153 -3.39 -0.21 10.14
CA ASP A 153 -3.18 -0.39 8.69
C ASP A 153 -1.73 -0.03 8.29
N SER A 154 -0.83 0.06 9.28
CA SER A 154 0.50 0.63 9.11
C SER A 154 1.39 -0.23 8.23
N GLU A 155 1.87 0.38 7.15
CA GLU A 155 3.04 -0.05 6.40
C GLU A 155 4.34 0.13 7.19
N ASN A 156 4.34 0.93 8.23
CA ASN A 156 5.32 0.93 9.30
C ASN A 156 5.15 -0.34 10.14
N ASP A 157 5.04 -1.46 9.45
CA ASP A 157 5.54 -2.68 9.98
C ASP A 157 7.08 -2.57 10.10
N THR A 158 7.53 -1.72 11.00
CA THR A 158 8.62 -2.06 11.87
C THR A 158 8.12 -3.14 12.84
N ARG A 159 7.31 -4.11 12.35
CA ARG A 159 7.44 -5.42 12.90
C ARG A 159 8.88 -5.72 12.64
N PHE A 160 9.67 -5.63 13.68
CA PHE A 160 10.94 -6.32 13.71
C PHE A 160 10.60 -7.71 13.20
N ILE A 161 10.91 -7.96 11.93
CA ILE A 161 10.67 -9.27 11.35
C ILE A 161 11.41 -10.19 12.29
N LYS A 162 10.65 -10.91 13.13
CA LYS A 162 11.22 -11.81 14.12
C LYS A 162 11.46 -13.13 13.40
N PRO A 163 12.60 -13.75 13.64
CA PRO A 163 12.84 -15.06 13.06
C PRO A 163 11.76 -16.03 13.53
N ASN A 164 11.20 -16.81 12.59
CA ASN A 164 10.31 -17.93 12.91
C ASN A 164 11.09 -19.06 13.61
N GLN A 165 10.40 -20.10 14.10
CA GLN A 165 11.04 -21.14 14.87
C GLN A 165 12.19 -21.81 14.10
N MET A 166 11.97 -22.20 12.85
CA MET A 166 13.01 -22.81 12.01
C MET A 166 14.23 -21.89 11.83
N GLN A 167 14.00 -20.59 11.66
CA GLN A 167 15.08 -19.61 11.52
C GLN A 167 15.83 -19.41 12.85
N LYS A 168 15.14 -19.44 14.00
CA LYS A 168 15.79 -19.38 15.31
C LYS A 168 16.71 -20.59 15.53
N ASP A 169 16.22 -21.79 15.21
CA ASP A 169 16.99 -23.01 15.35
C ASP A 169 18.22 -23.00 14.42
N ALA A 170 18.05 -22.53 13.18
CA ALA A 170 19.16 -22.41 12.23
C ALA A 170 20.20 -21.35 12.69
N LEU A 171 19.76 -20.19 13.22
CA LEU A 171 20.65 -19.15 13.76
C LEU A 171 21.45 -19.65 14.97
N GLU A 172 20.80 -20.42 15.83
CA GLU A 172 21.47 -21.02 16.98
C GLU A 172 22.54 -22.03 16.55
N GLN A 173 22.24 -22.87 15.57
CA GLN A 173 23.25 -23.80 15.01
C GLN A 173 24.43 -23.06 14.37
N LEU A 174 24.19 -21.97 13.64
CA LEU A 174 25.25 -21.13 13.08
C LEU A 174 26.13 -20.52 14.19
N ARG A 175 25.50 -20.05 15.29
CA ARG A 175 26.22 -19.54 16.46
C ARG A 175 27.14 -20.61 17.07
N LEU A 176 26.61 -21.79 17.33
CA LEU A 176 27.37 -22.91 17.89
C LEU A 176 28.53 -23.37 16.99
N LEU A 177 28.34 -23.35 15.66
CA LEU A 177 29.39 -23.65 14.71
C LEU A 177 30.55 -22.63 14.79
N ARG A 178 30.24 -21.33 14.94
CA ARG A 178 31.25 -20.28 15.09
C ARG A 178 32.00 -20.41 16.42
N GLU A 179 31.31 -20.71 17.51
CA GLU A 179 31.93 -20.95 18.81
C GLU A 179 32.91 -22.12 18.80
N LYS A 180 32.65 -23.13 17.95
CA LYS A 180 33.56 -24.25 17.68
C LYS A 180 34.66 -23.91 16.67
N GLY A 181 34.83 -22.64 16.29
CA GLY A 181 35.84 -22.18 15.34
C GLY A 181 35.58 -22.58 13.87
N LYS A 182 34.39 -23.04 13.53
CA LYS A 182 34.05 -23.39 12.15
C LYS A 182 33.75 -22.12 11.34
N GLN A 183 34.37 -22.00 10.17
CA GLN A 183 34.23 -20.83 9.28
C GLN A 183 33.20 -21.04 8.16
N ARG A 184 32.61 -22.21 8.04
CA ARG A 184 31.62 -22.54 7.01
C ARG A 184 30.47 -23.30 7.61
N GLY A 185 29.26 -22.96 7.18
CA GLY A 185 28.01 -23.65 7.51
C GLY A 185 27.16 -23.83 6.27
N LEU A 186 26.44 -24.95 6.16
CA LEU A 186 25.47 -25.20 5.10
C LEU A 186 24.09 -25.31 5.73
N ILE A 187 23.14 -24.54 5.19
CA ILE A 187 21.72 -24.62 5.57
C ILE A 187 20.93 -25.08 4.36
N ILE A 188 20.25 -26.20 4.50
CA ILE A 188 19.33 -26.73 3.49
C ILE A 188 17.91 -26.50 3.95
N SER A 189 17.14 -25.77 3.14
CA SER A 189 15.76 -25.40 3.48
C SER A 189 14.92 -25.30 2.20
N ALA A 190 13.63 -25.65 2.28
CA ALA A 190 12.70 -25.59 1.15
C ALA A 190 12.54 -24.17 0.59
N THR A 191 11.96 -24.05 -0.61
CA THR A 191 11.57 -22.74 -1.19
C THR A 191 10.48 -22.11 -0.35
N GLY A 192 10.48 -20.78 -0.23
CA GLY A 192 9.45 -20.05 0.54
C GLY A 192 9.66 -20.01 2.06
N THR A 193 10.65 -20.69 2.62
CA THR A 193 10.90 -20.74 4.07
C THR A 193 11.59 -19.50 4.65
N GLY A 194 11.89 -18.49 3.82
CA GLY A 194 12.50 -17.24 4.27
C GLY A 194 14.03 -17.30 4.41
N LYS A 195 14.73 -18.05 3.55
CA LYS A 195 16.22 -18.14 3.54
C LYS A 195 16.89 -16.77 3.48
N THR A 196 16.38 -15.85 2.68
CA THR A 196 16.91 -14.48 2.56
C THR A 196 16.85 -13.73 3.91
N TYR A 197 15.72 -13.86 4.61
CA TYR A 197 15.57 -13.30 5.96
C TYR A 197 16.51 -13.94 6.97
N LEU A 198 16.69 -15.27 6.88
CA LEU A 198 17.64 -15.97 7.73
C LEU A 198 19.07 -15.41 7.56
N GLY A 199 19.51 -15.18 6.32
CA GLY A 199 20.79 -14.53 6.05
C GLY A 199 20.88 -13.11 6.62
N ALA A 200 19.81 -12.32 6.50
CA ALA A 200 19.76 -10.98 7.07
C ALA A 200 19.81 -10.98 8.61
N PHE A 201 19.13 -11.92 9.27
CA PHE A 201 19.21 -12.09 10.73
C PHE A 201 20.60 -12.50 11.19
N ASP A 202 21.25 -13.41 10.46
CA ASP A 202 22.59 -13.86 10.76
C ASP A 202 23.62 -12.71 10.66
N VAL A 203 23.54 -11.93 9.59
CA VAL A 203 24.35 -10.72 9.41
C VAL A 203 24.11 -9.71 10.53
N LYS A 204 22.83 -9.45 10.89
CA LYS A 204 22.47 -8.54 11.98
C LYS A 204 23.04 -9.00 13.32
N SER A 205 23.05 -10.32 13.59
CA SER A 205 23.56 -10.88 14.84
C SER A 205 25.08 -10.86 14.93
N THR A 206 25.78 -11.04 13.80
CA THR A 206 27.25 -11.11 13.74
C THR A 206 27.93 -9.78 13.47
N ASN A 207 27.19 -8.79 12.94
CA ASN A 207 27.63 -7.44 12.61
C ASN A 207 29.02 -7.39 11.91
N PRO A 208 29.19 -8.07 10.78
CA PRO A 208 30.49 -8.17 10.12
C PRO A 208 30.93 -6.83 9.51
N LYS A 209 32.21 -6.50 9.54
CA LYS A 209 32.76 -5.28 8.91
C LYS A 209 32.58 -5.25 7.39
N LYS A 210 32.55 -6.39 6.73
CA LYS A 210 32.32 -6.56 5.29
C LYS A 210 31.47 -7.79 5.04
N MET A 211 30.57 -7.71 4.08
CA MET A 211 29.72 -8.82 3.67
C MET A 211 29.64 -8.88 2.14
N LEU A 212 29.67 -10.09 1.60
CA LEU A 212 29.30 -10.39 0.22
C LEU A 212 28.06 -11.28 0.25
N PHE A 213 26.96 -10.82 -0.32
CA PHE A 213 25.73 -11.59 -0.46
C PHE A 213 25.54 -11.95 -1.95
N LEU A 214 25.49 -13.25 -2.23
CA LEU A 214 25.22 -13.77 -3.57
C LEU A 214 23.84 -14.42 -3.54
N ALA A 215 22.94 -13.95 -4.38
CA ALA A 215 21.60 -14.49 -4.56
C ALA A 215 21.37 -14.81 -6.04
N HIS A 216 20.57 -15.83 -6.28
CA HIS A 216 20.16 -16.24 -7.64
C HIS A 216 18.68 -15.99 -7.81
#